data_fe049f4420285398794c9e1f72afae66
#
_entry.id   fe049f4420285398794c9e1f72afae66
#
_cell.length_a   1.000
_cell.length_b   1.000
_cell.length_c   1.000
_cell.angle_alpha   90.00
_cell.angle_beta   90.00
_cell.angle_gamma   90.00
#
_symmetry.space_group_name_H-M   'P 1'
#
loop_
_entity.id
_entity.type
_entity.pdbx_description
1 polymer ?
#
loop_
_entity_poly.entity_id
_entity_poly.type
_entity_poly.pdbx_seq_one_letter_code
_entity_poly.pdbx_strand_id
1 'polypeptide(L)'
;MNKAELLELVKQKISEKIQKLEQLIAETRASNNDTKSSMGDKYETSREMLQQEINNLQLQLNEQLKSQQILKNIQPISHKTVSLGSLVETDKGKFFIAVSLGELSFNQEKIFIISAESPLAKAMNGKKE
;
A
#
# COMPACT_ATOMS: atom_id res chain seq x y z
N MET A 1 0.50 1.35 -23.42
CA MET A 1 0.29 0.65 -22.13
C MET A 1 -1.14 0.87 -21.65
N ASN A 2 -1.77 -0.18 -21.14
CA ASN A 2 -3.17 -0.11 -20.73
C ASN A 2 -3.28 0.32 -19.26
N LYS A 3 -3.71 1.56 -19.02
CA LYS A 3 -3.89 2.10 -17.66
C LYS A 3 -4.93 1.31 -16.86
N ALA A 4 -6.00 0.83 -17.51
CA ALA A 4 -7.04 0.08 -16.81
C ALA A 4 -6.48 -1.22 -16.23
N GLU A 5 -5.68 -1.94 -17.00
CA GLU A 5 -5.04 -3.17 -16.55
C GLU A 5 -4.01 -2.90 -15.46
N LEU A 6 -3.23 -1.83 -15.62
CA LEU A 6 -2.25 -1.42 -14.60
C LEU A 6 -2.97 -1.06 -13.30
N LEU A 7 -4.05 -0.30 -13.37
CA LEU A 7 -4.84 0.09 -12.21
C LEU A 7 -5.40 -1.14 -11.50
N GLU A 8 -5.91 -2.12 -12.25
CA GLU A 8 -6.43 -3.37 -11.67
C GLU A 8 -5.32 -4.15 -10.96
N LEU A 9 -4.12 -4.20 -11.56
CA LEU A 9 -2.98 -4.87 -10.93
C LEU A 9 -2.59 -4.19 -9.63
N VAL A 10 -2.56 -2.86 -9.59
CA VAL A 10 -2.26 -2.09 -8.37
C VAL A 10 -3.32 -2.36 -7.30
N LYS A 11 -4.59 -2.36 -7.68
CA LYS A 11 -5.69 -2.69 -6.76
C LYS A 11 -5.53 -4.08 -6.17
N GLN A 12 -5.18 -5.04 -7.02
CA GLN A 12 -4.95 -6.42 -6.59
C GLN A 12 -3.81 -6.52 -5.58
N LYS A 13 -2.70 -5.82 -5.85
CA LYS A 13 -1.54 -5.83 -4.94
C LYS A 13 -1.87 -5.21 -3.58
N ILE A 14 -2.63 -4.13 -3.56
CA ILE A 14 -3.07 -3.51 -2.32
C ILE A 14 -4.03 -4.45 -1.57
N SER A 15 -4.96 -5.09 -2.28
CA SER A 15 -5.89 -6.05 -1.68
C SER A 15 -5.14 -7.23 -1.04
N GLU A 16 -4.11 -7.74 -1.70
CA GLU A 16 -3.28 -8.81 -1.15
C GLU A 16 -2.58 -8.37 0.13
N LYS A 17 -2.06 -7.14 0.17
CA LYS A 17 -1.44 -6.58 1.37
C LYS A 17 -2.43 -6.46 2.52
N ILE A 18 -3.64 -6.03 2.24
CA ILE A 18 -4.70 -5.90 3.24
C ILE A 18 -5.02 -7.27 3.84
N GLN A 19 -5.23 -8.28 2.99
CA GLN A 19 -5.52 -9.63 3.44
C GLN A 19 -4.40 -10.20 4.31
N LYS A 20 -3.16 -9.98 3.90
CA LYS A 20 -1.99 -10.44 4.65
C LYS A 20 -1.92 -9.78 6.03
N LEU A 21 -2.15 -8.46 6.09
CA LEU A 21 -2.12 -7.72 7.35
C LEU A 21 -3.26 -8.16 8.26
N GLU A 22 -4.46 -8.37 7.74
CA GLU A 22 -5.59 -8.88 8.51
C GLU A 22 -5.28 -10.26 9.09
N GLN A 23 -4.67 -11.13 8.32
CA GLN A 23 -4.26 -12.46 8.77
C GLN A 23 -3.21 -12.36 9.87
N LEU A 24 -2.19 -11.51 9.70
CA LEU A 24 -1.15 -11.33 10.71
C LEU A 24 -1.72 -10.80 12.02
N ILE A 25 -2.67 -9.86 11.95
CA ILE A 25 -3.33 -9.32 13.13
C ILE A 25 -4.09 -10.43 13.85
N ALA A 26 -4.85 -11.25 13.11
CA ALA A 26 -5.61 -12.36 13.69
C ALA A 26 -4.69 -13.37 14.38
N GLU A 27 -3.58 -13.72 13.73
CA GLU A 27 -2.60 -14.66 14.28
C GLU A 27 -1.93 -14.09 15.53
N THR A 28 -1.58 -12.81 15.52
CA THR A 28 -0.94 -12.15 16.65
C THR A 28 -1.90 -12.05 17.83
N ARG A 29 -3.18 -11.78 17.58
CA ARG A 29 -4.21 -11.78 18.63
C ARG A 29 -4.40 -13.15 19.24
N ALA A 30 -4.40 -14.19 18.42
CA ALA A 30 -4.50 -15.56 18.90
C ALA A 30 -3.31 -15.91 19.81
N SER A 31 -2.11 -15.54 19.41
CA SER A 31 -0.90 -15.73 20.23
C SER A 31 -1.00 -14.97 21.56
N ASN A 32 -1.51 -13.74 21.54
CA ASN A 32 -1.68 -12.94 22.74
C ASN A 32 -2.70 -13.59 23.69
N ASN A 33 -3.79 -14.13 23.16
CA ASN A 33 -4.81 -14.83 23.95
C ASN A 33 -4.24 -16.12 24.54
N ASP A 34 -3.43 -16.86 23.80
CA ASP A 34 -2.79 -18.07 24.29
C ASP A 34 -1.84 -17.77 25.46
N THR A 35 -1.12 -16.65 25.40
CA THR A 35 -0.22 -16.24 26.48
C THR A 35 -0.98 -15.85 27.75
N LYS A 36 -2.25 -15.48 27.66
CA LYS A 36 -3.08 -15.16 28.84
C LYS A 36 -3.29 -16.34 29.75
N SER A 37 -3.31 -17.57 29.21
CA SER A 37 -3.50 -18.76 30.00
C SER A 37 -2.25 -19.24 30.71
N SER A 38 -1.11 -18.62 30.45
CA SER A 38 0.17 -19.00 31.00
C SER A 38 0.49 -18.22 32.26
N MET A 39 1.36 -18.76 33.08
CA MET A 39 1.61 -18.26 34.41
C MET A 39 2.51 -17.06 34.49
N GLY A 40 2.11 -16.06 35.25
CA GLY A 40 2.94 -15.08 35.91
C GLY A 40 3.48 -13.94 35.07
N ASP A 41 4.29 -13.13 35.73
CA ASP A 41 4.81 -11.86 35.23
C ASP A 41 5.69 -11.99 33.99
N LYS A 42 6.25 -13.16 33.75
CA LYS A 42 7.05 -13.42 32.56
C LYS A 42 6.29 -13.18 31.26
N TYR A 43 4.99 -13.37 31.30
CA TYR A 43 4.16 -13.29 30.10
C TYR A 43 3.52 -11.93 29.89
N GLU A 44 3.52 -11.06 30.90
CA GLU A 44 2.99 -9.70 30.79
C GLU A 44 3.78 -8.87 29.77
N THR A 45 5.12 -8.94 29.84
CA THR A 45 5.98 -8.25 28.88
C THR A 45 5.74 -8.76 27.45
N SER A 46 5.61 -10.06 27.29
CA SER A 46 5.30 -10.66 25.99
C SER A 46 3.96 -10.20 25.45
N ARG A 47 2.94 -10.11 26.32
CA ARG A 47 1.62 -9.60 25.90
C ARG A 47 1.68 -8.14 25.50
N GLU A 48 2.44 -7.32 26.22
CA GLU A 48 2.64 -5.92 25.86
C GLU A 48 3.33 -5.78 24.50
N MET A 49 4.36 -6.58 24.25
CA MET A 49 5.05 -6.59 22.96
C MET A 49 4.13 -7.03 21.84
N LEU A 50 3.31 -8.06 22.07
CA LEU A 50 2.33 -8.51 21.08
C LEU A 50 1.27 -7.45 20.83
N GLN A 51 0.83 -6.74 21.87
CA GLN A 51 -0.14 -5.67 21.72
C GLN A 51 0.44 -4.51 20.92
N GLN A 52 1.73 -4.16 21.13
CA GLN A 52 2.40 -3.15 20.32
C GLN A 52 2.50 -3.58 18.87
N GLU A 53 2.78 -4.85 18.63
CA GLU A 53 2.83 -5.38 17.27
C GLU A 53 1.47 -5.30 16.60
N ILE A 54 0.39 -5.66 17.31
CA ILE A 54 -0.97 -5.52 16.80
C ILE A 54 -1.26 -4.06 16.44
N ASN A 55 -0.87 -3.12 17.30
CA ASN A 55 -1.07 -1.70 17.04
C ASN A 55 -0.32 -1.24 15.78
N ASN A 56 0.91 -1.68 15.61
CA ASN A 56 1.71 -1.36 14.42
C ASN A 56 1.09 -1.94 13.15
N LEU A 57 0.66 -3.20 13.21
CA LEU A 57 -0.02 -3.85 12.08
C LEU A 57 -1.33 -3.15 11.74
N GLN A 58 -2.06 -2.69 12.76
CA GLN A 58 -3.30 -1.96 12.56
C GLN A 58 -3.06 -0.63 11.86
N LEU A 59 -1.97 0.08 12.22
CA LEU A 59 -1.59 1.32 11.52
C LEU A 59 -1.27 1.04 10.07
N GLN A 60 -0.52 -0.02 9.78
CA GLN A 60 -0.18 -0.42 8.41
C GLN A 60 -1.45 -0.79 7.64
N LEU A 61 -2.37 -1.51 8.27
CA LEU A 61 -3.64 -1.87 7.65
C LEU A 61 -4.45 -0.63 7.30
N ASN A 62 -4.52 0.34 8.21
CA ASN A 62 -5.24 1.58 7.98
C ASN A 62 -4.67 2.35 6.79
N GLU A 63 -3.33 2.36 6.64
CA GLU A 63 -2.66 2.98 5.49
C GLU A 63 -3.04 2.29 4.18
N GLN A 64 -3.10 0.96 4.17
CA GLN A 64 -3.49 0.21 2.98
C GLN A 64 -4.97 0.41 2.64
N LEU A 65 -5.83 0.53 3.65
CA LEU A 65 -7.24 0.82 3.43
C LEU A 65 -7.45 2.21 2.82
N LYS A 66 -6.67 3.19 3.25
CA LYS A 66 -6.66 4.53 2.63
C LYS A 66 -6.23 4.44 1.17
N SER A 67 -5.17 3.68 0.90
CA SER A 67 -4.70 3.45 -0.46
C SER A 67 -5.78 2.81 -1.32
N GLN A 68 -6.49 1.83 -0.80
CA GLN A 68 -7.59 1.18 -1.52
C GLN A 68 -8.69 2.19 -1.85
N GLN A 69 -9.00 3.08 -0.92
CA GLN A 69 -10.01 4.11 -1.15
C GLN A 69 -9.59 5.10 -2.25
N ILE A 70 -8.31 5.49 -2.25
CA ILE A 70 -7.76 6.36 -3.30
C ILE A 70 -7.90 5.67 -4.66
N LEU A 71 -7.55 4.39 -4.73
CA LEU A 71 -7.61 3.62 -5.99
C LEU A 71 -9.03 3.52 -6.54
N LYS A 72 -10.04 3.43 -5.68
CA LYS A 72 -11.43 3.39 -6.10
C LYS A 72 -11.86 4.65 -6.84
N ASN A 73 -11.23 5.78 -6.55
CA ASN A 73 -11.58 7.08 -7.13
C ASN A 73 -10.77 7.40 -8.38
N ILE A 74 -9.79 6.58 -8.74
CA ILE A 74 -8.99 6.79 -9.94
C ILE A 74 -9.72 6.22 -11.15
N GLN A 75 -9.82 7.04 -12.21
CA GLN A 75 -10.35 6.61 -13.50
C GLN A 75 -9.20 6.39 -14.47
N PRO A 76 -9.19 5.29 -15.24
CA PRO A 76 -8.09 4.97 -16.16
C PRO A 76 -8.22 5.75 -17.46
N ILE A 77 -8.15 7.07 -17.38
CA ILE A 77 -8.25 7.99 -18.52
C ILE A 77 -6.91 8.70 -18.75
N SER A 78 -6.75 9.25 -19.94
CA SER A 78 -5.56 10.03 -20.26
C SER A 78 -5.65 11.40 -19.61
N HIS A 79 -4.50 11.89 -19.15
CA HIS A 79 -4.36 13.20 -18.54
C HIS A 79 -3.45 14.08 -19.38
N LYS A 80 -3.79 15.35 -19.53
CA LYS A 80 -2.95 16.32 -20.24
C LYS A 80 -1.75 16.74 -19.40
N THR A 81 -1.93 16.79 -18.08
CA THR A 81 -0.88 17.15 -17.14
C THR A 81 -0.77 16.06 -16.08
N VAL A 82 0.37 15.97 -15.43
CA VAL A 82 0.62 14.99 -14.37
C VAL A 82 -0.27 15.27 -13.16
N SER A 83 -1.07 14.28 -12.78
CA SER A 83 -1.96 14.36 -11.63
C SER A 83 -2.24 12.94 -11.13
N LEU A 84 -3.11 12.81 -10.14
CA LEU A 84 -3.50 11.49 -9.65
C LEU A 84 -4.10 10.65 -10.79
N GLY A 85 -3.59 9.45 -10.95
CA GLY A 85 -3.99 8.55 -12.04
C GLY A 85 -3.17 8.69 -13.30
N SER A 86 -2.18 9.57 -13.33
CA SER A 86 -1.30 9.75 -14.50
C SER A 86 -0.25 8.67 -14.59
N LEU A 87 0.00 8.20 -15.81
CA LEU A 87 1.12 7.34 -16.13
C LEU A 87 2.16 8.19 -16.86
N VAL A 88 3.32 8.34 -16.24
CA VAL A 88 4.37 9.26 -16.71
C VAL A 88 5.58 8.47 -17.19
N GLU A 89 6.02 8.75 -18.41
CA GLU A 89 7.27 8.19 -18.93
C GLU A 89 8.35 9.23 -18.83
N THR A 90 9.49 8.84 -18.26
CA THR A 90 10.67 9.69 -18.17
C THR A 90 11.88 8.90 -18.64
N ASP A 91 13.00 9.60 -18.83
CA ASP A 91 14.28 8.97 -19.13
C ASP A 91 14.79 8.06 -17.99
N LYS A 92 14.24 8.24 -16.79
CA LYS A 92 14.58 7.40 -15.62
C LYS A 92 13.63 6.22 -15.42
N GLY A 93 12.54 6.13 -16.19
CA GLY A 93 11.58 5.05 -16.09
C GLY A 93 10.14 5.52 -16.17
N LYS A 94 9.23 4.61 -15.86
CA LYS A 94 7.79 4.88 -15.88
C LYS A 94 7.26 4.99 -14.46
N PHE A 95 6.38 5.96 -14.25
CA PHE A 95 5.78 6.24 -12.95
C PHE A 95 4.26 6.31 -13.09
N PHE A 96 3.57 5.65 -12.18
CA PHE A 96 2.12 5.73 -12.08
C PHE A 96 1.76 6.44 -10.77
N ILE A 97 1.07 7.57 -10.90
CA ILE A 97 0.70 8.39 -9.74
C ILE A 97 -0.59 7.84 -9.14
N ALA A 98 -0.49 7.11 -8.06
CA ALA A 98 -1.62 6.47 -7.42
C ALA A 98 -1.44 6.39 -5.92
N VAL A 99 -0.79 5.33 -5.46
CA VAL A 99 -0.54 5.08 -4.03
C VAL A 99 0.92 4.69 -3.85
N SER A 100 1.37 4.69 -2.59
CA SER A 100 2.75 4.32 -2.27
C SER A 100 2.89 2.79 -2.27
N LEU A 101 3.21 2.22 -3.42
CA LEU A 101 3.38 0.77 -3.57
C LEU A 101 4.83 0.40 -3.91
N GLY A 102 5.53 1.27 -4.63
CA GLY A 102 6.91 1.03 -5.04
C GLY A 102 7.00 0.41 -6.44
N GLU A 103 8.05 -0.35 -6.66
CA GLU A 103 8.31 -0.97 -7.95
C GLU A 103 7.35 -2.13 -8.22
N LEU A 104 6.83 -2.17 -9.44
CA LEU A 104 5.91 -3.20 -9.90
C LEU A 104 6.30 -3.61 -11.31
N SER A 105 6.24 -4.91 -11.59
CA SER A 105 6.46 -5.43 -12.92
C SER A 105 5.12 -5.58 -13.64
N PHE A 106 5.01 -4.95 -14.80
CA PHE A 106 3.80 -5.00 -15.62
C PHE A 106 4.18 -5.13 -17.08
N ASN A 107 3.72 -6.19 -17.74
CA ASN A 107 4.05 -6.50 -19.14
C ASN A 107 5.56 -6.46 -19.40
N GLN A 108 6.34 -7.06 -18.48
CA GLN A 108 7.81 -7.16 -18.54
C GLN A 108 8.52 -5.80 -18.40
N GLU A 109 7.80 -4.76 -18.02
CA GLU A 109 8.36 -3.43 -17.75
C GLU A 109 8.27 -3.12 -16.27
N LYS A 110 9.25 -2.38 -15.78
CA LYS A 110 9.24 -1.90 -14.39
C LYS A 110 8.52 -0.56 -14.32
N ILE A 111 7.55 -0.46 -13.44
CA ILE A 111 6.79 0.77 -13.22
C ILE A 111 6.86 1.07 -11.73
N PHE A 112 7.14 2.33 -11.40
CA PHE A 112 7.13 2.78 -10.01
C PHE A 112 5.77 3.36 -9.70
N ILE A 113 5.11 2.78 -8.71
CA ILE A 113 3.81 3.24 -8.25
C ILE A 113 4.06 4.17 -7.07
N ILE A 114 3.80 5.45 -7.24
CA ILE A 114 4.09 6.46 -6.24
C ILE A 114 2.84 7.21 -5.84
N SER A 115 2.83 7.73 -4.61
CA SER A 115 1.74 8.55 -4.09
C SER A 115 1.80 9.95 -4.70
N ALA A 116 0.64 10.56 -4.92
CA ALA A 116 0.56 11.97 -5.32
C ALA A 116 1.19 12.90 -4.29
N GLU A 117 1.32 12.43 -3.04
CA GLU A 117 1.95 13.16 -1.95
C GLU A 117 3.47 13.06 -1.94
N SER A 118 4.05 12.14 -2.75
CA SER A 118 5.49 11.93 -2.76
C SER A 118 6.22 13.16 -3.33
N PRO A 119 7.47 13.42 -2.90
CA PRO A 119 8.23 14.54 -3.45
C PRO A 119 8.39 14.50 -4.97
N LEU A 120 8.61 13.30 -5.52
CA LEU A 120 8.76 13.13 -6.97
C LEU A 120 7.46 13.46 -7.70
N ALA A 121 6.33 12.98 -7.19
CA ALA A 121 5.02 13.26 -7.79
C ALA A 121 4.70 14.74 -7.71
N LYS A 122 5.00 15.40 -6.59
CA LYS A 122 4.79 16.84 -6.44
C LYS A 122 5.66 17.63 -7.41
N ALA A 123 6.89 17.18 -7.64
CA ALA A 123 7.79 17.83 -8.61
C ALA A 123 7.26 17.73 -10.04
N MET A 124 6.55 16.65 -10.37
CA MET A 124 5.98 16.42 -11.69
C MET A 124 4.59 17.01 -11.86
N ASN A 125 3.94 17.39 -10.76
CA ASN A 125 2.54 17.82 -10.78
C ASN A 125 2.37 19.05 -11.67
N GLY A 126 1.37 18.99 -12.57
CA GLY A 126 1.07 20.07 -13.49
C GLY A 126 1.91 20.09 -14.76
N LYS A 127 2.92 19.24 -14.86
CA LYS A 127 3.74 19.11 -16.07
C LYS A 127 3.03 18.23 -17.08
N LYS A 128 3.45 18.25 -18.33
CA LYS A 128 2.89 17.39 -19.36
C LYS A 128 3.24 15.94 -19.08
N GLU A 129 2.26 15.08 -19.28
CA GLU A 129 2.38 13.65 -19.13
C GLU A 129 3.33 13.02 -20.15
#